data_e3d153fd4da9a25f70cd7669bd1e28a3
#
_entry.id   e3d153fd4da9a25f70cd7669bd1e28a3
#
_cell.length_a   1.000
_cell.length_b   1.000
_cell.length_c   1.000
_cell.angle_alpha   90.00
_cell.angle_beta   90.00
_cell.angle_gamma   90.00
#
_symmetry.space_group_name_H-M   'P 1'
#
loop_
_entity.id
_entity.type
_entity.pdbx_description
1 polymer ?
#
loop_
_entity_poly.entity_id
_entity_poly.type
_entity_poly.pdbx_seq_one_letter_code
_entity_poly.pdbx_strand_id
1 'polypeptide(L)'
;MKYVIIGHGGHSKVIKDLIESREGHMIIAYLDDKYELLDTIMDVYIGPVHSIRLILNQHPDVKVVIAIGDNKTRKAIVEELNLPPEYYSPLISENAVISPSAQIDIGTVIMPGAIINAEASIGKHVIVNTGAIVDHDCRIGDYAHVSPRGCLTGDVTLQEGVLIGTGATVIPGLSIGTWSKVGAGATVVKSIPNYC
;
A
#
# COMPACT_ATOMS: atom_id res chain seq x y z
N MET A 1 1.37 -14.75 -12.53
CA MET A 1 0.36 -14.49 -11.45
C MET A 1 -0.63 -13.46 -11.97
N LYS A 2 -1.95 -13.62 -11.70
CA LYS A 2 -3.00 -12.69 -12.16
C LYS A 2 -3.36 -11.71 -11.05
N TYR A 3 -3.65 -10.45 -11.43
CA TYR A 3 -4.01 -9.40 -10.48
C TYR A 3 -5.32 -8.70 -10.86
N VAL A 4 -6.10 -8.36 -9.84
CA VAL A 4 -7.21 -7.40 -9.91
C VAL A 4 -6.77 -6.14 -9.18
N ILE A 5 -6.87 -5.00 -9.82
CA ILE A 5 -6.57 -3.68 -9.23
C ILE A 5 -7.88 -3.01 -8.84
N ILE A 6 -8.02 -2.66 -7.57
CA ILE A 6 -9.13 -1.83 -7.06
C ILE A 6 -8.68 -0.38 -7.03
N GLY A 7 -9.39 0.48 -7.78
CA GLY A 7 -9.03 1.85 -8.05
C GLY A 7 -8.33 2.00 -9.41
N HIS A 8 -8.78 2.96 -10.22
CA HIS A 8 -8.23 3.22 -11.56
C HIS A 8 -7.88 4.72 -11.73
N GLY A 9 -7.16 5.24 -10.73
CA GLY A 9 -6.65 6.61 -10.67
C GLY A 9 -5.13 6.71 -10.94
N GLY A 10 -4.51 7.78 -10.41
CA GLY A 10 -3.07 8.02 -10.59
C GLY A 10 -2.19 6.93 -9.96
N HIS A 11 -2.54 6.48 -8.75
CA HIS A 11 -1.77 5.45 -8.02
C HIS A 11 -1.81 4.08 -8.73
N SER A 12 -2.93 3.74 -9.37
CA SER A 12 -3.03 2.48 -10.12
C SER A 12 -2.07 2.37 -11.31
N LYS A 13 -1.63 3.51 -11.88
CA LYS A 13 -0.65 3.51 -12.96
C LYS A 13 0.70 2.99 -12.48
N VAL A 14 1.13 3.42 -11.30
CA VAL A 14 2.39 2.95 -10.70
C VAL A 14 2.29 1.49 -10.26
N ILE A 15 1.12 1.10 -9.72
CA ILE A 15 0.83 -0.31 -9.39
C ILE A 15 0.87 -1.18 -10.66
N LYS A 16 0.31 -0.71 -11.76
CA LYS A 16 0.38 -1.38 -13.07
C LYS A 16 1.84 -1.64 -13.46
N ASP A 17 2.66 -0.58 -13.50
CA ASP A 17 4.07 -0.70 -13.87
C ASP A 17 4.81 -1.70 -12.97
N LEU A 18 4.49 -1.70 -11.66
CA LEU A 18 5.06 -2.62 -10.68
C LEU A 18 4.68 -4.09 -10.93
N ILE A 19 3.46 -4.36 -11.36
CA ILE A 19 2.99 -5.70 -11.71
C ILE A 19 3.61 -6.15 -13.04
N GLU A 20 3.55 -5.31 -14.06
CA GLU A 20 3.99 -5.64 -15.43
C GLU A 20 5.52 -5.73 -15.56
N SER A 21 6.29 -5.13 -14.62
CA SER A 21 7.75 -5.32 -14.59
C SER A 21 8.18 -6.74 -14.25
N ARG A 22 7.28 -7.59 -13.78
CA ARG A 22 7.57 -8.97 -13.38
C ARG A 22 7.11 -9.96 -14.44
N GLU A 23 8.02 -10.83 -14.86
CA GLU A 23 7.70 -11.88 -15.83
C GLU A 23 6.57 -12.80 -15.31
N GLY A 24 5.61 -13.09 -16.17
CA GLY A 24 4.47 -13.95 -15.85
C GLY A 24 3.41 -13.32 -14.94
N HIS A 25 3.52 -12.02 -14.64
CA HIS A 25 2.51 -11.26 -13.93
C HIS A 25 1.64 -10.49 -14.93
N MET A 26 0.33 -10.49 -14.71
CA MET A 26 -0.61 -9.80 -15.59
C MET A 26 -1.80 -9.24 -14.82
N ILE A 27 -2.32 -8.13 -15.29
CA ILE A 27 -3.53 -7.52 -14.76
C ILE A 27 -4.70 -8.04 -15.58
N ILE A 28 -5.71 -8.58 -14.91
CA ILE A 28 -6.92 -9.08 -15.56
C ILE A 28 -8.14 -8.19 -15.32
N ALA A 29 -8.07 -7.29 -14.34
CA ALA A 29 -9.17 -6.36 -14.07
C ALA A 29 -8.71 -5.06 -13.42
N TYR A 30 -9.42 -3.97 -13.77
CA TYR A 30 -9.46 -2.70 -13.05
C TYR A 30 -10.89 -2.46 -12.58
N LEU A 31 -11.08 -2.33 -11.27
CA LEU A 31 -12.38 -2.06 -10.66
C LEU A 31 -12.36 -0.71 -9.93
N ASP A 32 -13.28 0.18 -10.30
CA ASP A 32 -13.39 1.53 -9.77
C ASP A 32 -14.84 2.00 -9.93
N ASP A 33 -15.44 2.59 -8.90
CA ASP A 33 -16.87 2.97 -8.92
C ASP A 33 -17.20 4.14 -9.84
N LYS A 34 -16.20 4.68 -10.53
CA LYS A 34 -16.47 5.58 -11.69
C LYS A 34 -17.05 4.83 -12.90
N TYR A 35 -16.98 3.52 -12.93
CA TYR A 35 -17.59 2.67 -13.95
C TYR A 35 -18.95 2.16 -13.47
N GLU A 36 -19.96 2.24 -14.33
CA GLU A 36 -21.33 1.81 -13.99
C GLU A 36 -21.56 0.32 -14.29
N LEU A 37 -20.90 -0.22 -15.31
CA LEU A 37 -21.08 -1.60 -15.77
C LEU A 37 -19.74 -2.32 -15.88
N LEU A 38 -19.79 -3.64 -15.71
CA LEU A 38 -18.65 -4.51 -16.01
C LEU A 38 -18.56 -4.72 -17.51
N ASP A 39 -17.42 -4.39 -18.08
CA ASP A 39 -17.09 -4.58 -19.51
C ASP A 39 -15.72 -5.26 -19.64
N THR A 40 -15.38 -5.68 -20.85
CA THR A 40 -14.08 -6.28 -21.18
C THR A 40 -13.46 -5.53 -22.33
N ILE A 41 -12.28 -4.96 -22.12
CA ILE A 41 -11.51 -4.23 -23.12
C ILE A 41 -10.14 -4.91 -23.26
N MET A 42 -9.81 -5.41 -24.46
CA MET A 42 -8.54 -6.12 -24.74
C MET A 42 -8.23 -7.21 -23.70
N ASP A 43 -9.21 -8.07 -23.41
CA ASP A 43 -9.13 -9.17 -22.44
C ASP A 43 -8.93 -8.74 -20.98
N VAL A 44 -9.11 -7.45 -20.65
CA VAL A 44 -9.07 -6.92 -19.28
C VAL A 44 -10.48 -6.47 -18.87
N TYR A 45 -10.96 -6.95 -17.74
CA TYR A 45 -12.23 -6.50 -17.14
C TYR A 45 -12.10 -5.07 -16.62
N ILE A 46 -13.10 -4.25 -16.90
CA ILE A 46 -13.24 -2.88 -16.37
C ILE A 46 -14.64 -2.73 -15.82
N GLY A 47 -14.79 -2.32 -14.57
CA GLY A 47 -16.12 -2.21 -13.96
C GLY A 47 -16.12 -1.64 -12.55
N PRO A 48 -17.31 -1.59 -11.93
CA PRO A 48 -17.46 -1.12 -10.55
C PRO A 48 -16.87 -2.12 -9.55
N VAL A 49 -16.51 -1.63 -8.36
CA VAL A 49 -15.82 -2.41 -7.32
C VAL A 49 -16.59 -3.67 -6.92
N HIS A 50 -17.93 -3.60 -6.85
CA HIS A 50 -18.77 -4.75 -6.49
C HIS A 50 -18.67 -5.93 -7.47
N SER A 51 -18.17 -5.71 -8.71
CA SER A 51 -17.98 -6.78 -9.72
C SER A 51 -16.86 -7.76 -9.34
N ILE A 52 -16.07 -7.47 -8.31
CA ILE A 52 -14.96 -8.35 -7.86
C ILE A 52 -15.40 -9.80 -7.68
N ARG A 53 -16.56 -10.05 -7.09
CA ARG A 53 -17.05 -11.42 -6.81
C ARG A 53 -17.28 -12.24 -8.08
N LEU A 54 -17.71 -11.61 -9.17
CA LEU A 54 -17.85 -12.29 -10.48
C LEU A 54 -16.49 -12.71 -11.02
N ILE A 55 -15.49 -11.83 -10.88
CA ILE A 55 -14.13 -12.10 -11.35
C ILE A 55 -13.48 -13.20 -10.51
N LEU A 56 -13.62 -13.16 -9.17
CA LEU A 56 -13.07 -14.18 -8.30
C LEU A 56 -13.67 -15.57 -8.54
N ASN A 57 -14.95 -15.65 -8.87
CA ASN A 57 -15.59 -16.91 -9.23
C ASN A 57 -15.00 -17.54 -10.51
N GLN A 58 -14.58 -16.71 -11.47
CA GLN A 58 -13.97 -17.18 -12.73
C GLN A 58 -12.45 -17.39 -12.59
N HIS A 59 -11.83 -16.66 -11.68
CA HIS A 59 -10.37 -16.64 -11.47
C HIS A 59 -10.04 -16.72 -9.99
N PRO A 60 -10.17 -17.89 -9.33
CA PRO A 60 -9.98 -18.03 -7.89
C PRO A 60 -8.54 -17.79 -7.41
N ASP A 61 -7.55 -17.91 -8.31
CA ASP A 61 -6.11 -17.79 -7.99
C ASP A 61 -5.56 -16.37 -8.13
N VAL A 62 -6.42 -15.35 -8.34
CA VAL A 62 -5.93 -13.97 -8.50
C VAL A 62 -5.50 -13.36 -7.18
N LYS A 63 -4.64 -12.34 -7.25
CA LYS A 63 -4.34 -11.44 -6.14
C LYS A 63 -5.03 -10.09 -6.35
N VAL A 64 -5.48 -9.51 -5.25
CA VAL A 64 -6.17 -8.21 -5.24
C VAL A 64 -5.24 -7.16 -4.67
N VAL A 65 -5.09 -6.04 -5.37
CA VAL A 65 -4.31 -4.89 -4.92
C VAL A 65 -5.22 -3.67 -4.82
N ILE A 66 -5.23 -3.02 -3.67
CA ILE A 66 -6.02 -1.81 -3.46
C ILE A 66 -5.15 -0.60 -3.84
N ALA A 67 -5.38 -0.05 -5.03
CA ALA A 67 -4.61 1.05 -5.61
C ALA A 67 -5.17 2.44 -5.22
N ILE A 68 -5.49 2.63 -3.95
CA ILE A 68 -6.07 3.85 -3.37
C ILE A 68 -5.08 4.48 -2.39
N GLY A 69 -4.64 5.70 -2.68
CA GLY A 69 -3.67 6.43 -1.86
C GLY A 69 -4.23 6.97 -0.54
N ASP A 70 -5.52 7.35 -0.50
CA ASP A 70 -6.15 7.81 0.74
C ASP A 70 -6.34 6.65 1.72
N ASN A 71 -5.79 6.80 2.93
CA ASN A 71 -5.73 5.73 3.92
C ASN A 71 -7.12 5.30 4.41
N LYS A 72 -8.05 6.24 4.61
CA LYS A 72 -9.41 5.95 5.09
C LYS A 72 -10.23 5.23 4.02
N THR A 73 -10.16 5.72 2.79
CA THR A 73 -10.83 5.10 1.64
C THR A 73 -10.28 3.71 1.38
N ARG A 74 -8.95 3.53 1.47
CA ARG A 74 -8.32 2.21 1.32
C ARG A 74 -8.82 1.22 2.36
N LYS A 75 -8.91 1.64 3.63
CA LYS A 75 -9.46 0.81 4.72
C LYS A 75 -10.93 0.47 4.46
N ALA A 76 -11.76 1.46 4.15
CA ALA A 76 -13.19 1.26 3.91
C ALA A 76 -13.44 0.24 2.79
N ILE A 77 -12.68 0.31 1.69
CA ILE A 77 -12.79 -0.64 0.58
C ILE A 77 -12.38 -2.06 1.03
N VAL A 78 -11.30 -2.22 1.77
CA VAL A 78 -10.88 -3.54 2.28
C VAL A 78 -11.95 -4.15 3.18
N GLU A 79 -12.54 -3.35 4.07
CA GLU A 79 -13.62 -3.78 4.97
C GLU A 79 -14.91 -4.12 4.21
N GLU A 80 -15.30 -3.32 3.22
CA GLU A 80 -16.46 -3.56 2.36
C GLU A 80 -16.32 -4.83 1.53
N LEU A 81 -15.15 -5.03 0.91
CA LEU A 81 -14.89 -6.22 0.12
C LEU A 81 -14.91 -7.49 0.96
N ASN A 82 -14.45 -7.40 2.21
CA ASN A 82 -14.39 -8.51 3.17
C ASN A 82 -13.91 -9.82 2.53
N LEU A 83 -12.79 -9.73 1.78
CA LEU A 83 -12.20 -10.88 1.10
C LEU A 83 -11.29 -11.65 2.06
N PRO A 84 -11.21 -12.98 1.92
CA PRO A 84 -10.25 -13.80 2.64
C PRO A 84 -8.80 -13.31 2.46
N PRO A 85 -7.95 -13.41 3.51
CA PRO A 85 -6.57 -12.94 3.48
C PRO A 85 -5.72 -13.46 2.32
N GLU A 86 -6.02 -14.66 1.84
CA GLU A 86 -5.30 -15.31 0.74
C GLU A 86 -5.41 -14.58 -0.60
N TYR A 87 -6.39 -13.70 -0.79
CA TYR A 87 -6.46 -12.85 -1.96
C TYR A 87 -5.46 -11.70 -1.93
N TYR A 88 -4.93 -11.37 -0.77
CA TYR A 88 -3.97 -10.30 -0.61
C TYR A 88 -2.54 -10.85 -0.44
N SER A 89 -1.58 -10.23 -1.09
CA SER A 89 -0.16 -10.50 -0.88
C SER A 89 0.59 -9.17 -0.91
N PRO A 90 1.75 -9.08 -0.27
CA PRO A 90 2.61 -7.92 -0.49
C PRO A 90 2.97 -7.78 -1.97
N LEU A 91 2.90 -6.56 -2.50
CA LEU A 91 3.40 -6.22 -3.83
C LEU A 91 4.66 -5.36 -3.66
N ILE A 92 5.84 -5.97 -3.88
CA ILE A 92 7.14 -5.36 -3.58
C ILE A 92 7.89 -5.13 -4.88
N SER A 93 8.38 -3.92 -5.13
CA SER A 93 9.24 -3.62 -6.27
C SER A 93 10.54 -4.41 -6.21
N GLU A 94 11.00 -4.93 -7.35
CA GLU A 94 12.34 -5.53 -7.47
C GLU A 94 13.47 -4.52 -7.24
N ASN A 95 13.17 -3.24 -7.39
CA ASN A 95 14.09 -2.13 -7.10
C ASN A 95 13.97 -1.58 -5.67
N ALA A 96 13.24 -2.25 -4.78
CA ALA A 96 13.25 -1.93 -3.35
C ALA A 96 14.35 -2.73 -2.64
N VAL A 97 14.94 -2.13 -1.61
CA VAL A 97 15.94 -2.79 -0.77
C VAL A 97 15.26 -3.22 0.53
N ILE A 98 15.12 -4.51 0.74
CA ILE A 98 14.43 -5.07 1.91
C ILE A 98 15.42 -5.91 2.71
N SER A 99 15.55 -5.60 4.00
CA SER A 99 16.31 -6.44 4.93
C SER A 99 15.69 -7.85 5.05
N PRO A 100 16.48 -8.91 5.11
CA PRO A 100 15.97 -10.26 5.32
C PRO A 100 15.22 -10.45 6.64
N SER A 101 15.47 -9.62 7.67
CA SER A 101 14.78 -9.67 8.96
C SER A 101 13.52 -8.77 9.01
N ALA A 102 13.26 -7.98 7.96
CA ALA A 102 12.04 -7.17 7.90
C ALA A 102 10.80 -8.05 7.65
N GLN A 103 9.70 -7.67 8.27
CA GLN A 103 8.40 -8.33 8.11
C GLN A 103 7.44 -7.42 7.37
N ILE A 104 6.76 -7.93 6.34
CA ILE A 104 5.82 -7.18 5.51
C ILE A 104 4.52 -7.98 5.41
N ASP A 105 3.44 -7.41 5.90
CA ASP A 105 2.13 -8.07 5.94
C ASP A 105 1.35 -7.88 4.61
N ILE A 106 0.23 -8.60 4.50
CA ILE A 106 -0.61 -8.73 3.30
C ILE A 106 -1.14 -7.37 2.80
N GLY A 107 -1.37 -7.28 1.50
CA GLY A 107 -1.94 -6.10 0.84
C GLY A 107 -1.04 -4.87 0.83
N THR A 108 0.14 -4.96 1.44
CA THR A 108 1.12 -3.86 1.50
C THR A 108 1.84 -3.69 0.18
N VAL A 109 2.06 -2.45 -0.21
CA VAL A 109 2.75 -2.10 -1.45
C VAL A 109 4.05 -1.36 -1.13
N ILE A 110 5.16 -1.90 -1.64
CA ILE A 110 6.50 -1.30 -1.53
C ILE A 110 6.95 -0.85 -2.91
N MET A 111 7.12 0.45 -3.07
CA MET A 111 7.40 1.10 -4.34
C MET A 111 8.90 1.09 -4.70
N PRO A 112 9.25 1.40 -5.96
CA PRO A 112 10.63 1.46 -6.40
C PRO A 112 11.50 2.38 -5.55
N GLY A 113 12.73 1.91 -5.23
CA GLY A 113 13.71 2.66 -4.46
C GLY A 113 13.39 2.83 -2.97
N ALA A 114 12.31 2.23 -2.47
CA ALA A 114 12.06 2.19 -1.03
C ALA A 114 13.10 1.30 -0.32
N ILE A 115 13.48 1.70 0.89
CA ILE A 115 14.42 0.96 1.72
C ILE A 115 13.73 0.59 3.03
N ILE A 116 13.74 -0.70 3.38
CA ILE A 116 13.23 -1.22 4.64
C ILE A 116 14.35 -1.97 5.33
N ASN A 117 14.79 -1.46 6.46
CA ASN A 117 15.96 -1.96 7.19
C ASN A 117 15.62 -3.06 8.21
N ALA A 118 16.64 -3.50 8.94
CA ALA A 118 16.59 -4.65 9.84
C ALA A 118 15.51 -4.51 10.92
N GLU A 119 14.82 -5.64 11.19
CA GLU A 119 13.80 -5.74 12.25
C GLU A 119 12.59 -4.79 12.08
N ALA A 120 12.46 -4.11 10.94
CA ALA A 120 11.27 -3.31 10.66
C ALA A 120 10.05 -4.21 10.44
N SER A 121 8.90 -3.83 11.01
CA SER A 121 7.62 -4.52 10.88
C SER A 121 6.60 -3.61 10.20
N ILE A 122 6.09 -4.05 9.06
CA ILE A 122 5.13 -3.30 8.23
C ILE A 122 3.79 -4.05 8.27
N GLY A 123 2.76 -3.36 8.75
CA GLY A 123 1.40 -3.89 8.85
C GLY A 123 0.69 -4.08 7.52
N LYS A 124 -0.62 -4.35 7.58
CA LYS A 124 -1.47 -4.69 6.43
C LYS A 124 -1.84 -3.44 5.63
N HIS A 125 -1.91 -3.62 4.31
CA HIS A 125 -2.38 -2.57 3.40
C HIS A 125 -1.64 -1.23 3.56
N VAL A 126 -0.37 -1.28 3.95
CA VAL A 126 0.52 -0.11 4.05
C VAL A 126 1.03 0.27 2.66
N ILE A 127 1.29 1.56 2.45
CA ILE A 127 2.01 2.04 1.27
C ILE A 127 3.35 2.60 1.74
N VAL A 128 4.46 1.96 1.34
CA VAL A 128 5.80 2.54 1.42
C VAL A 128 6.15 3.03 0.02
N ASN A 129 6.04 4.34 -0.18
CA ASN A 129 6.05 4.94 -1.51
C ASN A 129 7.47 5.13 -2.07
N THR A 130 7.58 5.60 -3.30
CA THR A 130 8.82 5.73 -4.07
C THR A 130 9.92 6.43 -3.28
N GLY A 131 11.06 5.75 -3.11
CA GLY A 131 12.23 6.26 -2.41
C GLY A 131 12.03 6.55 -0.92
N ALA A 132 10.96 6.05 -0.30
CA ALA A 132 10.75 6.18 1.15
C ALA A 132 11.71 5.27 1.93
N ILE A 133 12.06 5.69 3.15
CA ILE A 133 12.98 4.96 4.02
C ILE A 133 12.25 4.61 5.33
N VAL A 134 12.26 3.33 5.67
CA VAL A 134 11.86 2.80 6.96
C VAL A 134 13.08 2.13 7.59
N ASP A 135 13.66 2.80 8.55
CA ASP A 135 14.90 2.36 9.18
C ASP A 135 14.67 1.21 10.18
N HIS A 136 15.75 0.75 10.82
CA HIS A 136 15.73 -0.41 11.71
C HIS A 136 14.75 -0.27 12.88
N ASP A 137 14.19 -1.38 13.36
CA ASP A 137 13.28 -1.47 14.51
C ASP A 137 11.96 -0.69 14.38
N CYS A 138 11.67 -0.11 13.20
CA CYS A 138 10.42 0.64 12.97
C CYS A 138 9.21 -0.30 13.02
N ARG A 139 8.08 0.22 13.56
CA ARG A 139 6.78 -0.47 13.59
C ARG A 139 5.74 0.37 12.88
N ILE A 140 5.24 -0.13 11.76
CA ILE A 140 4.29 0.59 10.91
C ILE A 140 2.94 -0.09 10.99
N GLY A 141 1.96 0.60 11.58
CA GLY A 141 0.59 0.11 11.74
C GLY A 141 -0.16 -0.01 10.42
N ASP A 142 -1.24 -0.79 10.43
CA ASP A 142 -2.08 -1.06 9.27
C ASP A 142 -2.55 0.24 8.59
N TYR A 143 -2.72 0.18 7.27
CA TYR A 143 -3.20 1.29 6.45
C TYR A 143 -2.37 2.58 6.51
N ALA A 144 -1.18 2.58 7.12
CA ALA A 144 -0.30 3.74 7.09
C ALA A 144 0.23 4.01 5.66
N HIS A 145 0.70 5.22 5.43
CA HIS A 145 1.30 5.61 4.16
C HIS A 145 2.54 6.47 4.43
N VAL A 146 3.69 5.96 4.09
CA VAL A 146 4.94 6.72 4.01
C VAL A 146 5.05 7.23 2.58
N SER A 147 4.76 8.51 2.36
CA SER A 147 4.72 9.15 1.04
C SER A 147 6.11 9.20 0.39
N PRO A 148 6.22 9.57 -0.90
CA PRO A 148 7.50 9.58 -1.61
C PRO A 148 8.58 10.30 -0.83
N ARG A 149 9.76 9.66 -0.69
CA ARG A 149 10.92 10.16 0.06
C ARG A 149 10.64 10.49 1.53
N GLY A 150 9.54 10.01 2.13
CA GLY A 150 9.36 10.05 3.58
C GLY A 150 10.43 9.21 4.27
N CYS A 151 10.98 9.69 5.38
CA CYS A 151 12.06 9.02 6.10
C CYS A 151 11.69 8.81 7.56
N LEU A 152 11.62 7.54 7.96
CA LEU A 152 11.49 7.11 9.34
C LEU A 152 12.85 6.60 9.79
N THR A 153 13.44 7.25 10.78
CA THR A 153 14.71 6.81 11.35
C THR A 153 14.49 5.74 12.42
N GLY A 154 15.54 5.19 13.00
CA GLY A 154 15.46 4.00 13.87
C GLY A 154 14.42 4.06 14.99
N ASP A 155 13.74 2.93 15.25
CA ASP A 155 12.75 2.74 16.33
C ASP A 155 11.55 3.71 16.30
N VAL A 156 11.13 4.13 15.10
CA VAL A 156 9.91 4.93 14.93
C VAL A 156 8.68 4.02 14.88
N THR A 157 7.64 4.41 15.62
CA THR A 157 6.35 3.74 15.59
C THR A 157 5.30 4.61 14.92
N LEU A 158 4.71 4.14 13.83
CA LEU A 158 3.49 4.71 13.26
C LEU A 158 2.30 3.84 13.66
N GLN A 159 1.28 4.46 14.24
CA GLN A 159 0.03 3.78 14.52
C GLN A 159 -0.82 3.63 13.24
N GLU A 160 -1.97 2.94 13.35
CA GLU A 160 -2.88 2.70 12.22
C GLU A 160 -3.24 3.99 11.48
N GLY A 161 -3.23 3.93 10.16
CA GLY A 161 -3.72 4.98 9.27
C GLY A 161 -2.89 6.26 9.24
N VAL A 162 -1.70 6.29 9.84
CA VAL A 162 -0.81 7.46 9.81
C VAL A 162 -0.38 7.79 8.39
N LEU A 163 -0.38 9.08 8.06
CA LEU A 163 0.18 9.61 6.82
C LEU A 163 1.46 10.40 7.10
N ILE A 164 2.56 9.96 6.54
CA ILE A 164 3.82 10.72 6.48
C ILE A 164 3.91 11.39 5.12
N GLY A 165 3.87 12.73 5.10
CA GLY A 165 3.89 13.53 3.88
C GLY A 165 5.20 13.39 3.10
N THR A 166 5.14 13.73 1.82
CA THR A 166 6.30 13.67 0.90
C THR A 166 7.52 14.39 1.47
N GLY A 167 8.67 13.70 1.54
CA GLY A 167 9.92 14.26 2.04
C GLY A 167 9.94 14.60 3.53
N ALA A 168 8.91 14.22 4.30
CA ALA A 168 8.93 14.42 5.76
C ALA A 168 9.86 13.42 6.44
N THR A 169 10.46 13.85 7.56
CA THR A 169 11.39 13.05 8.36
C THR A 169 10.90 12.94 9.80
N VAL A 170 10.99 11.74 10.37
CA VAL A 170 10.73 11.48 11.78
C VAL A 170 12.02 11.06 12.45
N ILE A 171 12.48 11.80 13.51
CA ILE A 171 13.71 11.47 14.23
C ILE A 171 13.55 10.20 15.09
N PRO A 172 14.64 9.53 15.53
CA PRO A 172 14.58 8.22 16.18
C PRO A 172 13.71 8.16 17.45
N GLY A 173 13.09 6.99 17.70
CA GLY A 173 12.39 6.66 18.94
C GLY A 173 11.05 7.35 19.12
N LEU A 174 10.49 7.98 18.10
CA LEU A 174 9.21 8.69 18.17
C LEU A 174 8.02 7.83 17.79
N SER A 175 6.86 8.17 18.36
CA SER A 175 5.58 7.55 18.01
C SER A 175 4.63 8.58 17.41
N ILE A 176 3.97 8.21 16.31
CA ILE A 176 2.93 8.98 15.65
C ILE A 176 1.60 8.28 15.85
N GLY A 177 0.67 8.98 16.49
CA GLY A 177 -0.63 8.43 16.88
C GLY A 177 -1.55 8.15 15.71
N THR A 178 -2.51 7.29 15.95
CA THR A 178 -3.51 6.79 14.99
C THR A 178 -4.15 7.90 14.17
N TRP A 179 -4.21 7.72 12.84
CA TRP A 179 -4.84 8.61 11.86
C TRP A 179 -4.29 10.04 11.83
N SER A 180 -3.11 10.28 12.42
CA SER A 180 -2.42 11.56 12.35
C SER A 180 -1.75 11.76 11.00
N LYS A 181 -1.55 13.03 10.61
CA LYS A 181 -0.95 13.41 9.33
C LYS A 181 0.25 14.32 9.56
N VAL A 182 1.40 13.90 9.08
CA VAL A 182 2.62 14.74 9.02
C VAL A 182 2.65 15.44 7.67
N GLY A 183 2.75 16.77 7.65
CA GLY A 183 2.81 17.56 6.42
C GLY A 183 4.06 17.27 5.59
N ALA A 184 3.98 17.50 4.28
CA ALA A 184 5.12 17.34 3.38
C ALA A 184 6.30 18.22 3.80
N GLY A 185 7.53 17.67 3.75
CA GLY A 185 8.77 18.35 4.10
C GLY A 185 8.96 18.65 5.60
N ALA A 186 8.03 18.22 6.47
CA ALA A 186 8.14 18.47 7.91
C ALA A 186 9.20 17.58 8.56
N THR A 187 9.86 18.10 9.60
CA THR A 187 10.68 17.29 10.50
C THR A 187 9.96 17.14 11.84
N VAL A 188 9.64 15.90 12.19
CA VAL A 188 9.00 15.57 13.47
C VAL A 188 10.07 15.34 14.52
N VAL A 189 10.06 16.18 15.57
CA VAL A 189 11.06 16.17 16.65
C VAL A 189 10.46 15.79 18.02
N LYS A 190 9.17 15.44 18.07
CA LYS A 190 8.47 14.93 19.24
C LYS A 190 7.31 14.05 18.82
N SER A 191 6.93 13.10 19.68
CA SER A 191 5.79 12.23 19.42
C SER A 191 4.49 13.03 19.20
N ILE A 192 3.65 12.53 18.31
CA ILE A 192 2.39 13.16 17.89
C ILE A 192 1.22 12.33 18.43
N PRO A 193 0.21 12.96 19.08
CA PRO A 193 -0.97 12.25 19.56
C PRO A 193 -1.86 11.76 18.40
N ASN A 194 -2.92 10.97 18.74
CA ASN A 194 -3.88 10.51 17.77
C ASN A 194 -4.65 11.68 17.13
N TYR A 195 -5.04 11.49 15.86
CA TYR A 195 -5.92 12.39 15.11
C TYR A 195 -5.39 13.84 14.98
N CYS A 196 -4.08 14.00 14.87
CA CYS A 196 -3.41 15.29 14.77
C CYS A 196 -2.98 15.60 13.30
#